data_b7ee145b8d903ec4b401d45b7c7ba3c1
#
_entry.id   b7ee145b8d903ec4b401d45b7c7ba3c1
#
_cell.length_a   1.000
_cell.length_b   1.000
_cell.length_c   1.000
_cell.angle_alpha   90.00
_cell.angle_beta   90.00
_cell.angle_gamma   90.00
#
_symmetry.space_group_name_H-M   'P 1'
#
loop_
_entity.id
_entity.type
_entity.pdbx_description
1 polymer ?
#
loop_
_entity_poly.entity_id
_entity_poly.type
_entity_poly.pdbx_seq_one_letter_code
_entity_poly.pdbx_strand_id
1 'polypeptide(L)'
;MKQRIDLFPDRAYERLFTLVSEYVPVSDRFRELIYERSYMVSFAKEELLQEEGKLCNSLFFIAGGFCASYYSTVTKECVLGFWGEGQFCTSWYSFQGKEKSFMAIKAVEDTTAIVISYEHYDFILKECPEFAYVICKILSNIIRIGEERSYVLRSRSARERVQYYKDNHDIYYLMKYVPQYSIASFLNMTPETFSKIISERDKDRK
;
A
#
# COMPACT_ATOMS: atom_id res chain seq x y z
N MET A 1 -13.06 1.25 24.35
CA MET A 1 -13.17 -0.20 24.09
C MET A 1 -12.74 -0.40 22.64
N LYS A 2 -11.52 -0.91 22.41
CA LYS A 2 -10.99 -1.14 21.06
C LYS A 2 -11.81 -2.29 20.45
N GLN A 3 -12.59 -2.04 19.40
CA GLN A 3 -13.08 -3.12 18.56
C GLN A 3 -11.85 -3.69 17.83
N ARG A 4 -11.34 -4.81 18.34
CA ARG A 4 -10.47 -5.67 17.55
C ARG A 4 -11.29 -6.07 16.33
N ILE A 5 -10.77 -5.76 15.15
CA ILE A 5 -11.20 -6.45 13.94
C ILE A 5 -10.64 -7.86 14.12
N ASP A 6 -11.47 -8.77 14.65
CA ASP A 6 -11.17 -10.20 14.71
C ASP A 6 -11.27 -10.77 13.29
N LEU A 7 -10.30 -10.42 12.46
CA LEU A 7 -9.97 -11.26 11.34
C LEU A 7 -9.37 -12.53 11.95
N PHE A 8 -10.11 -13.63 11.86
CA PHE A 8 -9.58 -14.94 12.24
C PHE A 8 -8.22 -15.08 11.52
N PRO A 9 -7.13 -15.41 12.23
CA PRO A 9 -5.79 -15.53 11.65
C PRO A 9 -5.80 -16.33 10.36
N ASP A 10 -6.53 -17.43 10.30
CA ASP A 10 -6.66 -18.30 9.13
C ASP A 10 -7.13 -17.55 7.87
N ARG A 11 -8.08 -16.61 7.98
CA ARG A 11 -8.56 -15.85 6.82
C ARG A 11 -7.51 -14.89 6.27
N ALA A 12 -6.68 -14.30 7.13
CA ALA A 12 -5.61 -13.40 6.72
C ALA A 12 -4.54 -14.14 5.92
N TYR A 13 -4.11 -15.30 6.42
CA TYR A 13 -3.13 -16.15 5.75
C TYR A 13 -3.69 -16.75 4.44
N GLU A 14 -4.95 -17.18 4.42
CA GLU A 14 -5.57 -17.68 3.19
C GLU A 14 -5.66 -16.59 2.09
N ARG A 15 -5.85 -15.32 2.45
CA ARG A 15 -5.76 -14.22 1.47
C ARG A 15 -4.36 -14.07 0.89
N LEU A 16 -3.32 -14.18 1.72
CA LEU A 16 -1.94 -14.15 1.26
C LEU A 16 -1.68 -15.32 0.30
N PHE A 17 -2.10 -16.52 0.65
CA PHE A 17 -1.92 -17.69 -0.20
C PHE A 17 -2.75 -17.60 -1.49
N THR A 18 -3.93 -17.02 -1.43
CA THR A 18 -4.74 -16.75 -2.63
C THR A 18 -4.01 -15.82 -3.58
N LEU A 19 -3.46 -14.70 -3.09
CA LEU A 19 -2.64 -13.79 -3.91
C LEU A 19 -1.44 -14.52 -4.54
N VAL A 20 -0.72 -15.32 -3.75
CA VAL A 20 0.44 -16.08 -4.27
C VAL A 20 0.00 -17.07 -5.33
N SER A 21 -1.17 -17.72 -5.15
CA SER A 21 -1.70 -18.71 -6.09
C SER A 21 -2.10 -18.14 -7.46
N GLU A 22 -2.32 -16.83 -7.56
CA GLU A 22 -2.54 -16.13 -8.83
C GLU A 22 -1.30 -16.16 -9.74
N TYR A 23 -0.12 -16.33 -9.16
CA TYR A 23 1.16 -16.30 -9.88
C TYR A 23 1.82 -17.67 -9.99
N VAL A 24 1.73 -18.48 -8.94
CA VAL A 24 2.39 -19.80 -8.85
C VAL A 24 1.60 -20.73 -7.93
N PRO A 25 1.70 -22.06 -8.12
CA PRO A 25 1.17 -23.01 -7.14
C PRO A 25 1.80 -22.80 -5.76
N VAL A 26 0.99 -22.75 -4.73
CA VAL A 26 1.43 -22.59 -3.34
C VAL A 26 1.84 -23.95 -2.78
N SER A 27 3.13 -24.13 -2.50
CA SER A 27 3.66 -25.37 -1.89
C SER A 27 3.31 -25.45 -0.39
N ASP A 28 3.22 -26.68 0.15
CA ASP A 28 3.05 -26.89 1.59
C ASP A 28 4.24 -26.29 2.37
N ARG A 29 5.45 -26.42 1.83
CA ARG A 29 6.65 -25.84 2.43
C ARG A 29 6.58 -24.31 2.53
N PHE A 30 6.05 -23.63 1.51
CA PHE A 30 5.85 -22.19 1.55
C PHE A 30 4.81 -21.82 2.63
N ARG A 31 3.70 -22.56 2.72
CA ARG A 31 2.69 -22.34 3.77
C ARG A 31 3.30 -22.46 5.17
N GLU A 32 4.04 -23.54 5.44
CA GLU A 32 4.72 -23.75 6.71
C GLU A 32 5.66 -22.59 7.05
N LEU A 33 6.52 -22.19 6.13
CA LEU A 33 7.47 -21.09 6.35
C LEU A 33 6.78 -19.75 6.61
N ILE A 34 5.70 -19.45 5.90
CA ILE A 34 4.94 -18.22 6.16
C ILE A 34 4.33 -18.25 7.57
N TYR A 35 3.73 -19.36 8.00
CA TYR A 35 3.21 -19.48 9.36
C TYR A 35 4.29 -19.37 10.43
N GLU A 36 5.45 -20.01 10.21
CA GLU A 36 6.58 -20.00 11.17
C GLU A 36 7.31 -18.66 11.23
N ARG A 37 7.38 -17.93 10.13
CA ARG A 37 8.26 -16.77 9.94
C ARG A 37 7.53 -15.44 9.80
N SER A 38 6.25 -15.43 10.07
CA SER A 38 5.46 -14.20 10.10
C SER A 38 4.56 -14.13 11.33
N TYR A 39 4.02 -12.95 11.59
CA TYR A 39 3.08 -12.74 12.67
C TYR A 39 2.07 -11.66 12.30
N MET A 40 0.92 -11.65 12.96
CA MET A 40 -0.12 -10.66 12.74
C MET A 40 0.00 -9.48 13.70
N VAL A 41 -0.22 -8.27 13.17
CA VAL A 41 -0.29 -7.03 13.94
C VAL A 41 -1.52 -6.24 13.51
N SER A 42 -2.19 -5.64 14.49
CA SER A 42 -3.28 -4.69 14.26
C SER A 42 -2.83 -3.28 14.59
N PHE A 43 -3.03 -2.37 13.66
CA PHE A 43 -2.74 -0.95 13.77
C PHE A 43 -4.06 -0.19 13.88
N ALA A 44 -4.18 0.68 14.86
CA ALA A 44 -5.29 1.62 14.94
C ALA A 44 -5.17 2.67 13.82
N LYS A 45 -6.30 3.29 13.46
CA LYS A 45 -6.28 4.46 12.57
C LYS A 45 -5.26 5.50 13.06
N GLU A 46 -4.49 6.08 12.12
CA GLU A 46 -3.38 7.02 12.33
C GLU A 46 -2.12 6.41 12.96
N GLU A 47 -2.10 5.13 13.28
CA GLU A 47 -0.91 4.45 13.78
C GLU A 47 0.11 4.17 12.66
N LEU A 48 1.39 4.30 12.97
CA LEU A 48 2.48 4.12 12.01
C LEU A 48 2.87 2.64 11.90
N LEU A 49 2.87 2.12 10.68
CA LEU A 49 3.49 0.84 10.33
C LEU A 49 5.01 1.03 10.14
N GLN A 50 5.40 2.18 9.59
CA GLN A 50 6.78 2.58 9.36
C GLN A 50 6.92 4.07 9.64
N GLU A 51 7.95 4.43 10.41
CA GLU A 51 8.33 5.83 10.67
C GLU A 51 9.29 6.36 9.61
N GLU A 52 9.09 7.60 9.18
CA GLU A 52 10.08 8.35 8.39
C GLU A 52 11.39 8.53 9.18
N GLY A 53 12.52 8.40 8.52
CA GLY A 53 13.85 8.53 9.15
C GLY A 53 14.32 7.30 9.93
N LYS A 54 13.50 6.28 10.09
CA LYS A 54 13.87 4.98 10.69
C LYS A 54 14.19 3.94 9.62
N LEU A 55 14.97 2.93 10.00
CA LEU A 55 15.21 1.76 9.14
C LEU A 55 13.92 0.93 9.03
N CYS A 56 13.54 0.58 7.82
CA CYS A 56 12.42 -0.33 7.58
C CYS A 56 12.92 -1.77 7.56
N ASN A 57 12.50 -2.56 8.53
CA ASN A 57 12.87 -3.97 8.66
C ASN A 57 11.70 -4.94 8.44
N SER A 58 10.58 -4.45 7.95
CA SER A 58 9.35 -5.25 7.84
C SER A 58 8.70 -5.11 6.47
N LEU A 59 8.27 -6.25 5.93
CA LEU A 59 7.35 -6.34 4.82
C LEU A 59 5.96 -6.63 5.40
N PHE A 60 4.98 -5.82 5.04
CA PHE A 60 3.61 -5.92 5.51
C PHE A 60 2.72 -6.46 4.38
N PHE A 61 1.95 -7.50 4.62
CA PHE A 61 0.82 -7.88 3.79
C PHE A 61 -0.45 -7.38 4.46
N ILE A 62 -1.18 -6.49 3.81
CA ILE A 62 -2.40 -5.90 4.37
C ILE A 62 -3.51 -6.93 4.26
N ALA A 63 -3.86 -7.56 5.39
CA ALA A 63 -4.90 -8.57 5.48
C ALA A 63 -6.31 -7.99 5.63
N GLY A 64 -6.40 -6.74 6.07
CA GLY A 64 -7.63 -5.95 6.16
C GLY A 64 -7.31 -4.51 6.51
N GLY A 65 -8.15 -3.57 6.06
CA GLY A 65 -7.92 -2.16 6.27
C GLY A 65 -7.19 -1.48 5.11
N PHE A 66 -6.68 -0.26 5.37
CA PHE A 66 -6.11 0.60 4.34
C PHE A 66 -4.97 1.45 4.90
N CYS A 67 -3.86 1.54 4.16
CA CYS A 67 -2.69 2.31 4.51
C CYS A 67 -2.32 3.32 3.44
N ALA A 68 -1.61 4.38 3.83
CA ALA A 68 -0.99 5.30 2.90
C ALA A 68 0.46 5.60 3.30
N SER A 69 1.31 5.88 2.31
CA SER A 69 2.65 6.36 2.56
C SER A 69 2.76 7.86 2.33
N TYR A 70 3.58 8.47 3.14
CA TYR A 70 3.79 9.92 3.19
C TYR A 70 5.27 10.22 3.31
N TYR A 71 5.69 11.34 2.74
CA TYR A 71 6.93 11.98 3.13
C TYR A 71 6.64 13.40 3.62
N SER A 72 7.40 13.86 4.60
CA SER A 72 7.22 15.17 5.19
C SER A 72 8.06 16.22 4.47
N THR A 73 7.44 17.35 4.20
CA THR A 73 8.14 18.58 3.83
C THR A 73 8.03 19.57 4.99
N VAL A 74 8.73 20.69 4.91
CA VAL A 74 8.66 21.74 5.95
C VAL A 74 7.22 22.23 6.20
N THR A 75 6.34 22.13 5.20
CA THR A 75 5.00 22.74 5.23
C THR A 75 3.84 21.73 5.14
N LYS A 76 4.08 20.51 4.70
CA LYS A 76 3.01 19.53 4.47
C LYS A 76 3.49 18.09 4.38
N GLU A 77 2.58 17.17 4.65
CA GLU A 77 2.72 15.76 4.26
C GLU A 77 2.32 15.56 2.79
N CYS A 78 3.15 14.83 2.05
CA CYS A 78 2.92 14.51 0.65
C CYS A 78 2.67 13.02 0.51
N VAL A 79 1.52 12.64 -0.06
CA VAL A 79 1.14 11.24 -0.26
C VAL A 79 1.88 10.66 -1.44
N LEU A 80 2.53 9.50 -1.24
CA LEU A 80 3.24 8.75 -2.27
C LEU A 80 2.41 7.62 -2.86
N GLY A 81 1.62 6.93 -2.04
CA GLY A 81 0.84 5.79 -2.48
C GLY A 81 -0.15 5.31 -1.43
N PHE A 82 -0.99 4.37 -1.85
CA PHE A 82 -2.02 3.75 -1.05
C PHE A 82 -1.94 2.24 -1.18
N TRP A 83 -2.25 1.53 -0.11
CA TRP A 83 -2.31 0.06 -0.05
C TRP A 83 -3.54 -0.38 0.70
N GLY A 84 -4.31 -1.22 0.07
CA GLY A 84 -5.49 -1.85 0.65
C GLY A 84 -5.28 -3.35 0.90
N GLU A 85 -6.36 -3.99 1.27
CA GLU A 85 -6.42 -5.42 1.49
C GLU A 85 -5.87 -6.22 0.29
N GLY A 86 -5.09 -7.27 0.58
CA GLY A 86 -4.46 -8.13 -0.43
C GLY A 86 -3.18 -7.57 -1.03
N GLN A 87 -2.65 -6.46 -0.54
CA GLN A 87 -1.45 -5.84 -1.09
C GLN A 87 -0.26 -5.91 -0.13
N PHE A 88 0.93 -6.05 -0.70
CA PHE A 88 2.18 -5.90 0.04
C PHE A 88 2.61 -4.44 0.11
N CYS A 89 3.06 -4.02 1.29
CA CYS A 89 3.45 -2.67 1.62
C CYS A 89 4.77 -2.66 2.39
N THR A 90 5.70 -1.83 1.99
CA THR A 90 6.94 -1.53 2.72
C THR A 90 7.62 -0.31 2.12
N SER A 91 8.60 0.26 2.79
CA SER A 91 9.56 1.18 2.18
C SER A 91 10.66 0.40 1.46
N TRP A 92 10.44 0.03 0.20
CA TRP A 92 11.39 -0.79 -0.57
C TRP A 92 12.81 -0.20 -0.60
N TYR A 93 12.93 1.13 -0.69
CA TYR A 93 14.21 1.83 -0.60
C TYR A 93 14.94 1.48 0.69
N SER A 94 14.26 1.58 1.82
CA SER A 94 14.84 1.28 3.13
C SER A 94 14.99 -0.22 3.36
N PHE A 95 13.97 -1.00 3.03
CA PHE A 95 13.91 -2.43 3.30
C PHE A 95 15.03 -3.20 2.56
N GLN A 96 15.24 -2.91 1.29
CA GLN A 96 16.29 -3.54 0.49
C GLN A 96 17.64 -2.81 0.59
N GLY A 97 17.62 -1.47 0.58
CA GLY A 97 18.83 -0.65 0.56
C GLY A 97 19.51 -0.53 1.91
N LYS A 98 18.84 -0.93 3.01
CA LYS A 98 19.34 -0.74 4.40
C LYS A 98 19.63 0.71 4.75
N GLU A 99 18.94 1.63 4.10
CA GLU A 99 18.99 3.05 4.32
C GLU A 99 17.80 3.50 5.20
N LYS A 100 17.90 4.66 5.83
CA LYS A 100 16.75 5.24 6.54
C LYS A 100 15.61 5.53 5.57
N SER A 101 14.38 5.16 5.93
CA SER A 101 13.20 5.44 5.11
C SER A 101 12.97 6.95 4.99
N PHE A 102 12.81 7.43 3.76
CA PHE A 102 12.39 8.82 3.51
C PHE A 102 10.87 9.00 3.58
N MET A 103 10.13 7.93 3.88
CA MET A 103 8.68 7.99 4.01
C MET A 103 8.20 7.25 5.26
N ALA A 104 7.08 7.72 5.80
CA ALA A 104 6.26 7.00 6.76
C ALA A 104 5.19 6.17 6.04
N ILE A 105 4.72 5.09 6.68
CA ILE A 105 3.52 4.34 6.29
C ILE A 105 2.57 4.36 7.46
N LYS A 106 1.33 4.81 7.24
CA LYS A 106 0.34 5.04 8.28
C LYS A 106 -0.98 4.33 7.93
N ALA A 107 -1.61 3.75 8.94
CA ALA A 107 -2.95 3.20 8.80
C ALA A 107 -3.97 4.35 8.62
N VAL A 108 -4.76 4.32 7.56
CA VAL A 108 -5.81 5.30 7.26
C VAL A 108 -7.12 4.95 7.97
N GLU A 109 -7.30 3.68 8.22
CA GLU A 109 -8.33 3.08 9.06
C GLU A 109 -7.73 1.96 9.90
N ASP A 110 -8.49 1.35 10.80
CA ASP A 110 -8.04 0.20 11.56
C ASP A 110 -7.57 -0.90 10.60
N THR A 111 -6.32 -1.29 10.70
CA THR A 111 -5.64 -2.12 9.71
C THR A 111 -5.01 -3.34 10.40
N THR A 112 -5.16 -4.50 9.78
CA THR A 112 -4.47 -5.72 10.19
C THR A 112 -3.51 -6.17 9.10
N ALA A 113 -2.28 -6.48 9.50
CA ALA A 113 -1.25 -6.92 8.57
C ALA A 113 -0.56 -8.21 9.05
N ILE A 114 -0.16 -9.05 8.11
CA ILE A 114 0.85 -10.09 8.32
C ILE A 114 2.21 -9.44 8.11
N VAL A 115 3.09 -9.59 9.08
CA VAL A 115 4.40 -8.95 9.10
C VAL A 115 5.49 -10.00 8.92
N ILE A 116 6.36 -9.79 7.96
CA ILE A 116 7.55 -10.60 7.69
C ILE A 116 8.77 -9.71 7.92
N SER A 117 9.62 -10.06 8.88
CA SER A 117 10.88 -9.33 9.09
C SER A 117 11.82 -9.50 7.90
N TYR A 118 12.77 -8.57 7.72
CA TYR A 118 13.75 -8.68 6.64
C TYR A 118 14.54 -9.99 6.69
N GLU A 119 14.93 -10.43 7.87
CA GLU A 119 15.66 -11.68 8.06
C GLU A 119 14.83 -12.89 7.61
N HIS A 120 13.55 -12.93 7.99
CA HIS A 120 12.64 -14.00 7.58
C HIS A 120 12.31 -13.92 6.08
N TYR A 121 12.15 -12.70 5.54
CA TYR A 121 11.96 -12.50 4.10
C TYR A 121 13.14 -13.03 3.29
N ASP A 122 14.38 -12.70 3.68
CA ASP A 122 15.61 -13.20 3.01
C ASP A 122 15.72 -14.72 3.09
N PHE A 123 15.37 -15.30 4.25
CA PHE A 123 15.32 -16.75 4.45
C PHE A 123 14.28 -17.41 3.53
N ILE A 124 13.05 -16.90 3.51
CA ILE A 124 11.95 -17.46 2.68
C ILE A 124 12.31 -17.37 1.18
N LEU A 125 12.94 -16.28 0.74
CA LEU A 125 13.39 -16.13 -0.64
C LEU A 125 14.39 -17.23 -1.07
N LYS A 126 15.26 -17.65 -0.16
CA LYS A 126 16.27 -18.69 -0.42
C LYS A 126 15.67 -20.09 -0.43
N GLU A 127 14.72 -20.35 0.46
CA GLU A 127 14.10 -21.66 0.61
C GLU A 127 12.95 -21.93 -0.36
N CYS A 128 12.26 -20.87 -0.83
CA CYS A 128 11.06 -20.95 -1.67
C CYS A 128 11.23 -20.08 -2.93
N PRO A 129 11.75 -20.62 -4.03
CA PRO A 129 11.89 -19.87 -5.29
C PRO A 129 10.58 -19.29 -5.82
N GLU A 130 9.44 -19.92 -5.55
CA GLU A 130 8.10 -19.40 -5.87
C GLU A 130 7.84 -18.04 -5.20
N PHE A 131 8.29 -17.82 -3.97
CA PHE A 131 8.15 -16.53 -3.30
C PHE A 131 8.99 -15.46 -3.99
N ALA A 132 10.20 -15.77 -4.42
CA ALA A 132 11.05 -14.85 -5.19
C ALA A 132 10.33 -14.41 -6.49
N TYR A 133 9.70 -15.35 -7.20
CA TYR A 133 8.95 -15.03 -8.42
C TYR A 133 7.76 -14.10 -8.12
N VAL A 134 6.99 -14.37 -7.07
CA VAL A 134 5.87 -13.51 -6.64
C VAL A 134 6.35 -12.10 -6.30
N ILE A 135 7.44 -11.99 -5.53
CA ILE A 135 8.04 -10.67 -5.20
C ILE A 135 8.49 -9.94 -6.46
N CYS A 136 9.10 -10.62 -7.44
CA CYS A 136 9.43 -10.01 -8.74
C CYS A 136 8.19 -9.47 -9.46
N LYS A 137 7.06 -10.18 -9.44
CA LYS A 137 5.79 -9.71 -10.03
C LYS A 137 5.24 -8.49 -9.31
N ILE A 138 5.26 -8.51 -7.97
CA ILE A 138 4.83 -7.38 -7.14
C ILE A 138 5.68 -6.15 -7.42
N LEU A 139 7.01 -6.28 -7.44
CA LEU A 139 7.94 -5.18 -7.74
C LEU A 139 7.73 -4.65 -9.16
N SER A 140 7.57 -5.52 -10.16
CA SER A 140 7.27 -5.11 -11.54
C SER A 140 5.99 -4.30 -11.62
N ASN A 141 4.94 -4.68 -10.88
CA ASN A 141 3.70 -3.91 -10.83
C ASN A 141 3.87 -2.56 -10.12
N ILE A 142 4.64 -2.50 -9.04
CA ILE A 142 4.95 -1.25 -8.32
C ILE A 142 5.71 -0.29 -9.23
N ILE A 143 6.71 -0.79 -9.98
CA ILE A 143 7.48 0.01 -10.95
C ILE A 143 6.54 0.56 -12.02
N ARG A 144 5.70 -0.28 -12.63
CA ARG A 144 4.73 0.12 -13.66
C ARG A 144 3.79 1.23 -13.15
N ILE A 145 3.23 1.08 -11.94
CA ILE A 145 2.36 2.09 -11.33
C ILE A 145 3.14 3.41 -11.07
N GLY A 146 4.39 3.30 -10.63
CA GLY A 146 5.25 4.46 -10.40
C GLY A 146 5.59 5.23 -11.69
N GLU A 147 5.90 4.52 -12.77
CA GLU A 147 6.14 5.10 -14.10
C GLU A 147 4.88 5.76 -14.67
N GLU A 148 3.74 5.07 -14.60
CA GLU A 148 2.44 5.60 -15.00
C GLU A 148 2.11 6.89 -14.23
N ARG A 149 2.23 6.88 -12.91
CA ARG A 149 2.02 8.07 -12.09
C ARG A 149 2.96 9.21 -12.46
N SER A 150 4.26 8.91 -12.63
CA SER A 150 5.25 9.91 -13.03
C SER A 150 4.90 10.55 -14.37
N TYR A 151 4.48 9.75 -15.34
CA TYR A 151 4.00 10.25 -16.64
C TYR A 151 2.77 11.14 -16.47
N VAL A 152 1.74 10.69 -15.76
CA VAL A 152 0.49 11.44 -15.57
C VAL A 152 0.74 12.77 -14.85
N LEU A 153 1.59 12.78 -13.82
CA LEU A 153 1.89 14.01 -13.08
C LEU A 153 2.65 15.04 -13.91
N ARG A 154 3.46 14.62 -14.87
CA ARG A 154 4.29 15.52 -15.70
C ARG A 154 3.61 15.96 -16.97
N SER A 155 2.77 15.12 -17.58
CA SER A 155 2.20 15.35 -18.91
C SER A 155 0.78 15.93 -18.88
N ARG A 156 0.10 15.98 -17.72
CA ARG A 156 -1.32 16.31 -17.62
C ARG A 156 -1.59 17.48 -16.69
N SER A 157 -2.59 18.30 -17.05
CA SER A 157 -3.16 19.32 -16.15
C SER A 157 -3.89 18.67 -14.95
N ALA A 158 -4.18 19.46 -13.90
CA ALA A 158 -4.88 18.97 -12.73
C ALA A 158 -6.22 18.28 -13.09
N ARG A 159 -7.00 18.85 -14.00
CA ARG A 159 -8.27 18.30 -14.48
C ARG A 159 -8.09 16.96 -15.21
N GLU A 160 -7.11 16.87 -16.07
CA GLU A 160 -6.78 15.65 -16.81
C GLU A 160 -6.24 14.54 -15.91
N ARG A 161 -5.49 14.89 -14.83
CA ARG A 161 -5.04 13.91 -13.83
C ARG A 161 -6.22 13.28 -13.11
N VAL A 162 -7.17 14.07 -12.63
CA VAL A 162 -8.39 13.57 -11.99
C VAL A 162 -9.19 12.70 -12.95
N GLN A 163 -9.34 13.14 -14.20
CA GLN A 163 -10.05 12.36 -15.22
C GLN A 163 -9.36 11.03 -15.49
N TYR A 164 -8.04 11.03 -15.65
CA TYR A 164 -7.26 9.83 -15.86
C TYR A 164 -7.47 8.79 -14.74
N TYR A 165 -7.40 9.24 -13.48
CA TYR A 165 -7.61 8.34 -12.33
C TYR A 165 -9.08 7.92 -12.15
N LYS A 166 -10.05 8.65 -12.69
CA LYS A 166 -11.44 8.19 -12.79
C LYS A 166 -11.63 7.08 -13.83
N ASP A 167 -10.94 7.20 -14.95
CA ASP A 167 -11.12 6.31 -16.11
C ASP A 167 -10.33 5.00 -15.96
N ASN A 168 -9.17 5.05 -15.30
CA ASN A 168 -8.22 3.93 -15.23
C ASN A 168 -8.03 3.34 -13.81
N HIS A 169 -8.44 4.07 -12.79
CA HIS A 169 -8.36 3.67 -11.39
C HIS A 169 -9.64 4.10 -10.68
N ASP A 170 -10.10 3.33 -9.71
CA ASP A 170 -11.32 3.67 -8.98
C ASP A 170 -11.05 4.76 -7.93
N ILE A 171 -10.98 6.03 -8.37
CA ILE A 171 -10.79 7.17 -7.47
C ILE A 171 -11.93 7.30 -6.45
N TYR A 172 -13.15 6.88 -6.79
CA TYR A 172 -14.30 6.90 -5.89
C TYR A 172 -14.18 5.83 -4.80
N TYR A 173 -13.55 4.69 -5.12
CA TYR A 173 -13.18 3.70 -4.11
C TYR A 173 -12.19 4.29 -3.11
N LEU A 174 -11.14 4.97 -3.58
CA LEU A 174 -10.19 5.67 -2.69
C LEU A 174 -10.90 6.69 -1.80
N MET A 175 -11.86 7.45 -2.33
CA MET A 175 -12.62 8.46 -1.56
C MET A 175 -13.46 7.87 -0.41
N LYS A 176 -13.72 6.57 -0.38
CA LYS A 176 -14.40 5.90 0.74
C LYS A 176 -13.48 5.72 1.96
N TYR A 177 -12.18 5.56 1.72
CA TYR A 177 -11.20 5.24 2.76
C TYR A 177 -10.31 6.42 3.11
N VAL A 178 -10.02 7.30 2.15
CA VAL A 178 -9.00 8.34 2.27
C VAL A 178 -9.63 9.72 2.18
N PRO A 179 -9.22 10.67 3.06
CA PRO A 179 -9.65 12.05 2.94
C PRO A 179 -9.29 12.66 1.59
N GLN A 180 -10.14 13.54 1.07
CA GLN A 180 -9.93 14.18 -0.24
C GLN A 180 -8.59 14.94 -0.33
N TYR A 181 -8.10 15.52 0.78
CA TYR A 181 -6.80 16.20 0.79
C TYR A 181 -5.64 15.24 0.52
N SER A 182 -5.74 13.98 0.96
CA SER A 182 -4.72 12.96 0.69
C SER A 182 -4.71 12.55 -0.78
N ILE A 183 -5.88 12.43 -1.41
CA ILE A 183 -6.00 12.16 -2.85
C ILE A 183 -5.49 13.35 -3.66
N ALA A 184 -5.83 14.58 -3.26
CA ALA A 184 -5.32 15.80 -3.87
C ALA A 184 -3.78 15.84 -3.81
N SER A 185 -3.19 15.53 -2.65
CA SER A 185 -1.75 15.44 -2.45
C SER A 185 -1.12 14.38 -3.37
N PHE A 186 -1.72 13.18 -3.44
CA PHE A 186 -1.27 12.11 -4.34
C PHE A 186 -1.27 12.53 -5.81
N LEU A 187 -2.27 13.31 -6.24
CA LEU A 187 -2.40 13.85 -7.59
C LEU A 187 -1.60 15.16 -7.80
N ASN A 188 -0.81 15.57 -6.81
CA ASN A 188 -0.01 16.79 -6.83
C ASN A 188 -0.82 18.04 -7.17
N MET A 189 -1.89 18.26 -6.40
CA MET A 189 -2.74 19.46 -6.47
C MET A 189 -3.24 19.86 -5.08
N THR A 190 -3.82 21.06 -4.97
CA THR A 190 -4.41 21.49 -3.68
C THR A 190 -5.77 20.84 -3.45
N PRO A 191 -6.20 20.68 -2.18
CA PRO A 191 -7.53 20.15 -1.85
C PRO A 191 -8.67 20.95 -2.49
N GLU A 192 -8.55 22.29 -2.58
CA GLU A 192 -9.54 23.17 -3.19
C GLU A 192 -9.66 22.88 -4.70
N THR A 193 -8.52 22.70 -5.38
CA THR A 193 -8.50 22.35 -6.81
C THR A 193 -9.17 21.01 -7.05
N PHE A 194 -8.85 20.01 -6.22
CA PHE A 194 -9.45 18.67 -6.32
C PHE A 194 -10.96 18.72 -6.08
N SER A 195 -11.40 19.35 -4.98
CA SER A 195 -12.81 19.50 -4.63
C SER A 195 -13.61 20.20 -5.72
N LYS A 196 -13.06 21.28 -6.31
CA LYS A 196 -13.68 22.00 -7.43
C LYS A 196 -13.89 21.08 -8.64
N ILE A 197 -12.85 20.32 -9.05
CA ILE A 197 -12.92 19.44 -10.22
C ILE A 197 -13.93 18.30 -10.00
N ILE A 198 -14.00 17.75 -8.79
CA ILE A 198 -14.97 16.69 -8.45
C ILE A 198 -16.39 17.24 -8.50
N SER A 199 -16.65 18.42 -7.90
CA SER A 199 -18.00 19.02 -7.77
C SER A 199 -18.55 19.56 -9.09
N GLU A 200 -17.74 20.06 -10.00
CA GLU A 200 -18.19 20.62 -11.30
C GLU A 200 -18.88 19.54 -12.16
N ARG A 201 -18.45 18.28 -12.09
CA ARG A 201 -19.00 17.18 -12.90
C ARG A 201 -20.21 16.47 -12.31
N ASP A 202 -20.45 16.60 -11.02
CA ASP A 202 -21.71 16.08 -10.45
C ASP A 202 -22.92 16.91 -10.92
N LYS A 203 -22.67 18.11 -11.48
CA LYS A 203 -23.71 18.95 -12.11
C LYS A 203 -24.02 18.55 -13.56
N ASP A 204 -23.05 17.97 -14.28
CA ASP A 204 -23.24 17.54 -15.69
C ASP A 204 -23.88 16.13 -15.81
N ARG A 205 -24.13 15.47 -14.67
CA ARG A 205 -24.81 14.15 -14.60
C ARG A 205 -26.26 14.21 -14.13
N LYS A 206 -26.78 15.42 -13.84
CA LYS A 206 -28.20 15.69 -13.55
C LYS A 206 -28.86 16.34 -14.74
#